data_7e104ab150d9514a42406f62f399e397
#
_entry.id   7e104ab150d9514a42406f62f399e397
#
_cell.length_a   1.000
_cell.length_b   1.000
_cell.length_c   1.000
_cell.angle_alpha   90.00
_cell.angle_beta   90.00
_cell.angle_gamma   90.00
#
_symmetry.space_group_name_H-M   'P 1'
#
loop_
_entity.id
_entity.type
_entity.pdbx_description
1 polymer ?
#
loop_
_entity_poly.entity_id
_entity_poly.type
_entity_poly.pdbx_seq_one_letter_code
_entity_poly.pdbx_strand_id
1 'polypeptide(L)'
;MNNIEEQEHVKNLEMFRLKKLIQDLDQMRGLGTSMITLIINYKDQISQFSKMLVDEVGKATNIKSRVTRQNVIDALTSTMEKLRLYNKTPSNGLVIFCGLVQMPTGGEKMIKIDLEPFKPINTSLYRCDNIFHTDELKSLLVDNDKFGFLIMDGNGSLFGLLQGNTKIILNQFKVNLPKKHSKGGQSANRFSRLVTESRHNYIRKVGEGLTKAFITNDVPNVKGLILAGSAEFKNKLQKSDLFDPRLAPIVMKVVDISYGGELGFNQAIELSQDALKNVKFIHEKKILEKFYEEIAKDSGKYVFGIKDTMEAIENGVVDILIIWENIDFIRLTLKDNKNQIRVETVSSRKVIGQKYKPDDSDVEYEIVENISLSEWLLDNYKKYVSQLEIVTDKTSE
;
A
#
# COMPACT_ATOMS: atom_id res chain seq x y z
N MET A 1 3.88 15.46 15.20
CA MET A 1 3.48 15.34 13.79
C MET A 1 4.45 14.49 12.98
N ASN A 2 5.74 14.68 13.09
CA ASN A 2 6.76 13.95 12.30
C ASN A 2 6.76 12.42 12.41
N ASN A 3 6.39 11.84 13.56
CA ASN A 3 6.48 10.38 13.78
C ASN A 3 5.42 9.55 13.01
N ILE A 4 4.24 10.13 12.76
CA ILE A 4 3.14 9.43 12.06
C ILE A 4 3.38 9.46 10.54
N GLU A 5 3.83 10.61 10.02
CA GLU A 5 4.16 10.77 8.60
C GLU A 5 5.36 9.88 8.21
N GLU A 6 6.35 9.77 9.09
CA GLU A 6 7.53 8.92 8.87
C GLU A 6 7.16 7.41 8.87
N GLN A 7 6.28 6.98 9.77
CA GLN A 7 5.79 5.60 9.80
C GLN A 7 4.94 5.26 8.56
N GLU A 8 4.12 6.19 8.09
CA GLU A 8 3.32 6.01 6.87
C GLU A 8 4.20 5.94 5.63
N HIS A 9 5.24 6.77 5.57
CA HIS A 9 6.23 6.76 4.49
C HIS A 9 6.97 5.41 4.42
N VAL A 10 7.51 4.91 5.54
CA VAL A 10 8.18 3.60 5.59
C VAL A 10 7.26 2.48 5.12
N LYS A 11 6.00 2.50 5.57
CA LYS A 11 4.99 1.53 5.15
C LYS A 11 4.71 1.56 3.65
N ASN A 12 4.65 2.74 3.05
CA ASN A 12 4.45 2.89 1.60
C ASN A 12 5.62 2.31 0.80
N LEU A 13 6.85 2.51 1.25
CA LEU A 13 8.04 1.93 0.63
C LEU A 13 8.06 0.39 0.75
N GLU A 14 7.68 -0.16 1.90
CA GLU A 14 7.58 -1.61 2.09
C GLU A 14 6.47 -2.22 1.23
N MET A 15 5.33 -1.54 1.11
CA MET A 15 4.25 -1.95 0.19
C MET A 15 4.73 -1.95 -1.26
N PHE A 16 5.49 -0.96 -1.67
CA PHE A 16 6.03 -0.89 -3.03
C PHE A 16 7.04 -2.01 -3.29
N ARG A 17 7.96 -2.27 -2.36
CA ARG A 17 8.89 -3.42 -2.44
C ARG A 17 8.15 -4.73 -2.62
N LEU A 18 7.14 -4.95 -1.79
CA LEU A 18 6.34 -6.17 -1.86
C LEU A 18 5.58 -6.27 -3.18
N LYS A 19 5.01 -5.16 -3.67
CA LYS A 19 4.30 -5.11 -4.96
C LYS A 19 5.21 -5.50 -6.10
N LYS A 20 6.42 -4.96 -6.14
CA LYS A 20 7.41 -5.26 -7.17
C LYS A 20 7.87 -6.72 -7.10
N LEU A 21 8.20 -7.21 -5.92
CA LEU A 21 8.55 -8.60 -5.71
C LEU A 21 7.45 -9.56 -6.18
N ILE A 22 6.18 -9.25 -5.91
CA ILE A 22 5.05 -10.05 -6.38
C ILE A 22 4.98 -10.05 -7.92
N GLN A 23 5.18 -8.89 -8.56
CA GLN A 23 5.19 -8.80 -10.03
C GLN A 23 6.28 -9.67 -10.63
N ASP A 24 7.48 -9.64 -10.07
CA ASP A 24 8.60 -10.46 -10.53
C ASP A 24 8.33 -11.95 -10.32
N LEU A 25 7.85 -12.35 -9.14
CA LEU A 25 7.49 -13.73 -8.82
C LEU A 25 6.36 -14.28 -9.71
N ASP A 26 5.37 -13.46 -10.05
CA ASP A 26 4.26 -13.84 -10.91
C ASP A 26 4.69 -14.12 -12.35
N GLN A 27 5.78 -13.51 -12.81
CA GLN A 27 6.33 -13.74 -14.15
C GLN A 27 7.24 -14.98 -14.22
N MET A 28 7.79 -15.42 -13.09
CA MET A 28 8.69 -16.55 -13.01
C MET A 28 7.97 -17.87 -13.30
N ARG A 29 8.63 -18.74 -14.04
CA ARG A 29 8.14 -20.10 -14.37
C ARG A 29 9.21 -21.11 -14.09
N GLY A 30 8.81 -22.20 -13.41
CA GLY A 30 9.70 -23.30 -13.07
C GLY A 30 9.79 -24.36 -14.15
N LEU A 31 10.86 -25.11 -14.12
CA LEU A 31 11.02 -26.36 -14.88
C LEU A 31 10.38 -27.51 -14.10
N GLY A 32 9.15 -27.86 -14.49
CA GLY A 32 8.35 -28.83 -13.73
C GLY A 32 7.84 -28.23 -12.42
N THR A 33 7.53 -29.08 -11.45
CA THR A 33 6.94 -28.69 -10.14
C THR A 33 8.04 -28.45 -9.10
N SER A 34 9.02 -27.60 -9.39
CA SER A 34 10.16 -27.38 -8.49
C SER A 34 10.17 -26.01 -7.81
N MET A 35 9.06 -25.26 -7.90
CA MET A 35 8.94 -23.96 -7.26
C MET A 35 8.17 -24.09 -5.95
N ILE A 36 8.85 -23.81 -4.85
CA ILE A 36 8.30 -23.92 -3.50
C ILE A 36 7.86 -22.55 -3.00
N THR A 37 6.63 -22.50 -2.55
CA THR A 37 6.07 -21.40 -1.74
C THR A 37 5.81 -21.92 -0.34
N LEU A 38 6.49 -21.39 0.65
CA LEU A 38 6.28 -21.68 2.06
C LEU A 38 5.88 -20.39 2.79
N ILE A 39 4.70 -20.38 3.37
CA ILE A 39 4.18 -19.29 4.20
C ILE A 39 3.96 -19.86 5.60
N ILE A 40 4.50 -19.19 6.61
CA ILE A 40 4.40 -19.56 8.01
C ILE A 40 3.69 -18.44 8.76
N ASN A 41 2.57 -18.77 9.38
CA ASN A 41 1.83 -17.85 10.23
C ASN A 41 2.68 -17.41 11.43
N TYR A 42 2.54 -16.18 11.88
CA TYR A 42 3.29 -15.63 13.03
C TYR A 42 3.07 -16.40 14.36
N LYS A 43 2.01 -17.21 14.47
CA LYS A 43 1.71 -18.05 15.63
C LYS A 43 2.34 -19.44 15.56
N ASP A 44 2.77 -19.87 14.38
CA ASP A 44 3.24 -21.22 14.15
C ASP A 44 4.74 -21.37 14.47
N GLN A 45 5.14 -22.56 14.83
CA GLN A 45 6.53 -22.88 15.17
C GLN A 45 7.30 -23.36 13.94
N ILE A 46 8.49 -22.80 13.71
CA ILE A 46 9.40 -23.20 12.62
C ILE A 46 9.73 -24.69 12.63
N SER A 47 9.85 -25.30 13.83
CA SER A 47 10.18 -26.71 13.98
C SER A 47 9.18 -27.67 13.32
N GLN A 48 7.90 -27.30 13.24
CA GLN A 48 6.87 -28.10 12.57
C GLN A 48 7.10 -28.13 11.06
N PHE A 49 7.42 -26.97 10.48
CA PHE A 49 7.71 -26.87 9.04
C PHE A 49 9.04 -27.52 8.68
N SER A 50 10.04 -27.44 9.54
CA SER A 50 11.31 -28.17 9.34
C SER A 50 11.10 -29.69 9.26
N LYS A 51 10.27 -30.26 10.13
CA LYS A 51 9.91 -31.70 10.08
C LYS A 51 9.14 -32.01 8.81
N MET A 52 8.13 -31.21 8.48
CA MET A 52 7.34 -31.37 7.25
C MET A 52 8.24 -31.38 6.01
N LEU A 53 9.19 -30.44 5.90
CA LEU A 53 10.11 -30.36 4.75
C LEU A 53 11.01 -31.61 4.66
N VAL A 54 11.47 -32.17 5.76
CA VAL A 54 12.24 -33.44 5.78
C VAL A 54 11.40 -34.59 5.22
N ASP A 55 10.13 -34.67 5.64
CA ASP A 55 9.20 -35.69 5.13
C ASP A 55 8.94 -35.50 3.62
N GLU A 56 8.81 -34.24 3.16
CA GLU A 56 8.65 -33.92 1.72
C GLU A 56 9.89 -34.30 0.90
N VAL A 57 11.10 -34.10 1.42
CA VAL A 57 12.34 -34.62 0.77
C VAL A 57 12.28 -36.12 0.60
N GLY A 58 11.83 -36.85 1.63
CA GLY A 58 11.63 -38.31 1.55
C GLY A 58 10.64 -38.69 0.46
N LYS A 59 9.51 -38.00 0.34
CA LYS A 59 8.52 -38.20 -0.73
C LYS A 59 9.05 -37.86 -2.12
N ALA A 60 9.83 -36.81 -2.23
CA ALA A 60 10.41 -36.34 -3.51
C ALA A 60 11.35 -37.41 -4.14
N THR A 61 11.95 -38.29 -3.33
CA THR A 61 12.81 -39.40 -3.86
C THR A 61 12.03 -40.35 -4.77
N ASN A 62 10.70 -40.43 -4.61
CA ASN A 62 9.83 -41.30 -5.41
C ASN A 62 9.43 -40.71 -6.77
N ILE A 63 9.82 -39.49 -7.09
CA ILE A 63 9.51 -38.84 -8.37
C ILE A 63 10.23 -39.60 -9.49
N LYS A 64 9.47 -40.05 -10.50
CA LYS A 64 10.00 -40.90 -11.60
C LYS A 64 11.03 -40.17 -12.46
N SER A 65 10.76 -38.90 -12.83
CA SER A 65 11.69 -38.09 -13.62
C SER A 65 12.92 -37.75 -12.78
N ARG A 66 14.10 -38.15 -13.21
CA ARG A 66 15.37 -37.85 -12.54
C ARG A 66 15.64 -36.35 -12.43
N VAL A 67 15.39 -35.59 -13.50
CA VAL A 67 15.62 -34.14 -13.53
C VAL A 67 14.68 -33.44 -12.58
N THR A 68 13.36 -33.69 -12.70
CA THR A 68 12.35 -33.09 -11.81
C THR A 68 12.61 -33.44 -10.35
N ARG A 69 12.98 -34.71 -10.07
CA ARG A 69 13.32 -35.15 -8.71
C ARG A 69 14.48 -34.35 -8.12
N GLN A 70 15.57 -34.17 -8.90
CA GLN A 70 16.73 -33.41 -8.45
C GLN A 70 16.36 -31.95 -8.19
N ASN A 71 15.66 -31.31 -9.10
CA ASN A 71 15.22 -29.91 -8.98
C ASN A 71 14.33 -29.70 -7.74
N VAL A 72 13.42 -30.62 -7.44
CA VAL A 72 12.55 -30.54 -6.27
C VAL A 72 13.37 -30.73 -4.97
N ILE A 73 14.30 -31.70 -4.94
CA ILE A 73 15.17 -31.92 -3.78
C ILE A 73 16.06 -30.71 -3.53
N ASP A 74 16.62 -30.10 -4.56
CA ASP A 74 17.46 -28.91 -4.44
C ASP A 74 16.67 -27.71 -3.95
N ALA A 75 15.43 -27.53 -4.43
CA ALA A 75 14.52 -26.49 -3.95
C ALA A 75 14.13 -26.70 -2.47
N LEU A 76 13.79 -27.94 -2.07
CA LEU A 76 13.48 -28.29 -0.67
C LEU A 76 14.68 -28.07 0.26
N THR A 77 15.87 -28.48 -0.17
CA THR A 77 17.11 -28.29 0.60
C THR A 77 17.39 -26.80 0.77
N SER A 78 17.26 -26.00 -0.29
CA SER A 78 17.42 -24.56 -0.23
C SER A 78 16.39 -23.89 0.70
N THR A 79 15.14 -24.36 0.68
CA THR A 79 14.08 -23.88 1.59
C THR A 79 14.44 -24.19 3.05
N MET A 80 14.95 -25.40 3.33
CA MET A 80 15.40 -25.76 4.68
C MET A 80 16.62 -24.96 5.13
N GLU A 81 17.56 -24.67 4.24
CA GLU A 81 18.71 -23.78 4.52
C GLU A 81 18.24 -22.38 4.93
N LYS A 82 17.31 -21.80 4.17
CA LYS A 82 16.69 -20.51 4.52
C LYS A 82 15.95 -20.54 5.84
N LEU A 83 15.17 -21.58 6.09
CA LEU A 83 14.42 -21.73 7.33
C LEU A 83 15.32 -21.85 8.57
N ARG A 84 16.51 -22.43 8.44
CA ARG A 84 17.51 -22.54 9.53
C ARG A 84 18.09 -21.20 9.97
N LEU A 85 17.99 -20.14 9.16
CA LEU A 85 18.45 -18.80 9.54
C LEU A 85 17.56 -18.19 10.64
N TYR A 86 16.37 -18.75 10.86
CA TYR A 86 15.39 -18.25 11.81
C TYR A 86 15.27 -19.16 13.02
N ASN A 87 15.55 -18.64 14.20
CA ASN A 87 15.37 -19.38 15.46
C ASN A 87 13.90 -19.44 15.90
N LYS A 88 13.11 -18.43 15.55
CA LYS A 88 11.68 -18.32 15.81
C LYS A 88 10.98 -17.62 14.64
N THR A 89 9.69 -17.85 14.48
CA THR A 89 8.87 -17.14 13.48
C THR A 89 8.86 -15.65 13.78
N PRO A 90 9.13 -14.79 12.79
CA PRO A 90 9.03 -13.34 12.93
C PRO A 90 7.63 -12.87 13.35
N SER A 91 7.52 -11.64 13.84
CA SER A 91 6.28 -11.08 14.41
C SER A 91 5.12 -11.04 13.43
N ASN A 92 5.40 -10.89 12.14
CA ASN A 92 4.40 -10.85 11.07
C ASN A 92 4.30 -12.15 10.26
N GLY A 93 5.02 -13.20 10.67
CA GLY A 93 5.12 -14.44 9.90
C GLY A 93 6.36 -14.46 9.00
N LEU A 94 6.55 -15.55 8.28
CA LEU A 94 7.68 -15.76 7.39
C LEU A 94 7.21 -16.29 6.05
N VAL A 95 7.73 -15.75 4.96
CA VAL A 95 7.47 -16.24 3.60
C VAL A 95 8.79 -16.61 2.94
N ILE A 96 8.85 -17.80 2.34
CA ILE A 96 10.02 -18.29 1.63
C ILE A 96 9.61 -18.77 0.24
N PHE A 97 10.33 -18.28 -0.78
CA PHE A 97 10.22 -18.70 -2.16
C PHE A 97 11.55 -19.32 -2.58
N CYS A 98 11.54 -20.60 -2.95
CA CYS A 98 12.72 -21.28 -3.48
C CYS A 98 12.35 -22.10 -4.70
N GLY A 99 13.17 -22.05 -5.75
CA GLY A 99 12.94 -22.86 -6.94
C GLY A 99 13.86 -22.54 -8.09
N LEU A 100 13.94 -23.46 -9.02
CA LEU A 100 14.70 -23.31 -10.25
C LEU A 100 13.82 -22.68 -11.31
N VAL A 101 14.17 -21.46 -11.73
CA VAL A 101 13.40 -20.62 -12.65
C VAL A 101 14.09 -20.59 -14.03
N GLN A 102 13.28 -20.70 -15.06
CA GLN A 102 13.74 -20.53 -16.44
C GLN A 102 13.89 -19.03 -16.75
N MET A 103 15.07 -18.62 -17.16
CA MET A 103 15.35 -17.23 -17.52
C MET A 103 14.93 -16.94 -18.97
N PRO A 104 14.40 -15.74 -19.28
CA PRO A 104 14.04 -15.35 -20.66
C PRO A 104 15.23 -15.40 -21.64
N THR A 105 16.45 -15.23 -21.13
CA THR A 105 17.70 -15.26 -21.91
C THR A 105 18.19 -16.68 -22.22
N GLY A 106 17.45 -17.72 -21.85
CA GLY A 106 17.88 -19.11 -21.89
C GLY A 106 18.86 -19.43 -20.76
N GLY A 107 18.54 -20.45 -19.98
CA GLY A 107 19.31 -20.85 -18.81
C GLY A 107 18.38 -20.95 -17.57
N GLU A 108 18.95 -21.47 -16.51
CA GLU A 108 18.24 -21.74 -15.27
C GLU A 108 18.90 -20.97 -14.13
N LYS A 109 18.09 -20.41 -13.25
CA LYS A 109 18.59 -19.71 -12.05
C LYS A 109 17.82 -20.20 -10.81
N MET A 110 18.56 -20.58 -9.77
CA MET A 110 17.96 -20.91 -8.47
C MET A 110 17.58 -19.61 -7.74
N ILE A 111 16.31 -19.42 -7.50
CA ILE A 111 15.77 -18.32 -6.68
C ILE A 111 15.64 -18.78 -5.24
N LYS A 112 16.08 -17.93 -4.31
CA LYS A 112 16.03 -18.17 -2.85
C LYS A 112 15.70 -16.86 -2.17
N ILE A 113 14.43 -16.57 -1.96
CA ILE A 113 13.92 -15.35 -1.35
C ILE A 113 13.24 -15.71 -0.02
N ASP A 114 13.57 -14.99 1.03
CA ASP A 114 12.88 -15.02 2.32
C ASP A 114 12.55 -13.61 2.76
N LEU A 115 11.37 -13.42 3.33
CA LEU A 115 10.90 -12.11 3.79
C LEU A 115 9.95 -12.21 4.98
N GLU A 116 10.01 -11.23 5.86
CA GLU A 116 8.98 -10.93 6.84
C GLU A 116 8.01 -9.91 6.23
N PRO A 117 6.70 -10.20 6.14
CA PRO A 117 5.71 -9.25 5.63
C PRO A 117 5.54 -8.05 6.55
N PHE A 118 5.13 -6.90 5.99
CA PHE A 118 4.86 -5.66 6.75
C PHE A 118 3.56 -5.71 7.58
N LYS A 119 2.70 -6.70 7.34
CA LYS A 119 1.49 -7.01 8.13
C LYS A 119 1.48 -8.49 8.49
N PRO A 120 0.88 -8.87 9.66
CA PRO A 120 0.78 -10.26 10.06
C PRO A 120 0.01 -11.12 9.05
N ILE A 121 0.60 -12.25 8.65
CA ILE A 121 -0.07 -13.29 7.87
C ILE A 121 -0.74 -14.27 8.83
N ASN A 122 -2.04 -14.54 8.60
CA ASN A 122 -2.85 -15.43 9.43
C ASN A 122 -2.97 -16.85 8.87
N THR A 123 -2.43 -17.10 7.69
CA THR A 123 -2.50 -18.38 6.99
C THR A 123 -1.12 -19.03 6.91
N SER A 124 -1.07 -20.34 6.94
CA SER A 124 0.13 -21.11 6.65
C SER A 124 -0.10 -21.94 5.40
N LEU A 125 0.85 -21.90 4.47
CA LEU A 125 0.76 -22.51 3.16
C LEU A 125 2.08 -23.18 2.80
N TYR A 126 2.02 -24.43 2.32
CA TYR A 126 3.11 -25.07 1.59
C TYR A 126 2.61 -25.52 0.24
N ARG A 127 3.29 -25.11 -0.81
CA ARG A 127 3.02 -25.51 -2.19
C ARG A 127 4.31 -25.78 -2.93
N CYS A 128 4.32 -26.85 -3.73
CA CYS A 128 5.38 -27.18 -4.65
C CYS A 128 4.75 -27.32 -6.04
N ASP A 129 5.00 -26.36 -6.93
CA ASP A 129 4.29 -26.22 -8.20
C ASP A 129 5.25 -25.69 -9.29
N ASN A 130 4.73 -25.40 -10.49
CA ASN A 130 5.48 -24.76 -11.58
C ASN A 130 5.46 -23.22 -11.54
N ILE A 131 4.76 -22.64 -10.55
CA ILE A 131 4.66 -21.20 -10.29
C ILE A 131 4.81 -20.92 -8.79
N PHE A 132 5.19 -19.72 -8.43
CA PHE A 132 5.06 -19.23 -7.06
C PHE A 132 3.63 -18.80 -6.76
N HIS A 133 3.13 -19.12 -5.56
CA HIS A 133 1.80 -18.71 -5.09
C HIS A 133 1.92 -17.42 -4.28
N THR A 134 1.48 -16.31 -4.86
CA THR A 134 1.64 -14.95 -4.31
C THR A 134 0.34 -14.35 -3.78
N ASP A 135 -0.79 -15.09 -3.85
CA ASP A 135 -2.13 -14.58 -3.54
C ASP A 135 -2.26 -14.06 -2.11
N GLU A 136 -1.64 -14.74 -1.14
CA GLU A 136 -1.62 -14.30 0.26
C GLU A 136 -0.88 -12.96 0.42
N LEU A 137 0.23 -12.78 -0.29
CA LEU A 137 0.96 -11.51 -0.29
C LEU A 137 0.17 -10.41 -1.00
N LYS A 138 -0.53 -10.72 -2.11
CA LYS A 138 -1.43 -9.78 -2.78
C LYS A 138 -2.54 -9.29 -1.86
N SER A 139 -3.07 -10.15 -1.00
CA SER A 139 -4.07 -9.77 -0.01
C SER A 139 -3.56 -8.72 0.99
N LEU A 140 -2.26 -8.72 1.31
CA LEU A 140 -1.65 -7.72 2.19
C LEU A 140 -1.52 -6.34 1.54
N LEU A 141 -1.44 -6.28 0.20
CA LEU A 141 -1.41 -5.04 -0.58
C LEU A 141 -2.77 -4.36 -0.68
N VAL A 142 -3.86 -5.07 -0.37
CA VAL A 142 -5.17 -4.45 -0.30
C VAL A 142 -5.16 -3.44 0.84
N ASP A 143 -5.34 -2.18 0.47
CA ASP A 143 -5.40 -1.08 1.42
C ASP A 143 -6.60 -1.27 2.35
N ASN A 144 -6.31 -1.41 3.62
CA ASN A 144 -7.31 -1.41 4.68
C ASN A 144 -7.60 0.01 5.18
N ASP A 145 -7.49 1.01 4.32
CA ASP A 145 -7.83 2.38 4.68
C ASP A 145 -9.29 2.44 5.14
N LYS A 146 -9.47 3.02 6.30
CA LYS A 146 -10.77 3.15 6.94
C LYS A 146 -11.30 4.55 6.70
N PHE A 147 -12.48 4.64 6.08
CA PHE A 147 -13.19 5.91 5.89
C PHE A 147 -14.47 5.91 6.71
N GLY A 148 -14.63 6.95 7.52
CA GLY A 148 -15.82 7.16 8.31
C GLY A 148 -16.93 7.83 7.51
N PHE A 149 -18.17 7.42 7.76
CA PHE A 149 -19.37 8.01 7.18
C PHE A 149 -20.37 8.35 8.28
N LEU A 150 -20.81 9.60 8.29
CA LEU A 150 -21.98 10.02 9.00
C LEU A 150 -23.14 10.20 8.04
N ILE A 151 -24.20 9.45 8.22
CA ILE A 151 -25.46 9.62 7.50
C ILE A 151 -26.48 10.21 8.48
N MET A 152 -27.01 11.40 8.20
CA MET A 152 -27.98 12.01 9.09
C MET A 152 -29.15 12.62 8.33
N ASP A 153 -30.35 12.38 8.83
CA ASP A 153 -31.60 12.92 8.31
C ASP A 153 -32.54 13.37 9.44
N GLY A 154 -33.78 13.71 9.13
CA GLY A 154 -34.80 14.06 10.12
C GLY A 154 -35.32 12.89 10.97
N ASN A 155 -34.99 11.65 10.63
CA ASN A 155 -35.48 10.42 11.26
C ASN A 155 -34.39 9.72 12.10
N GLY A 156 -33.10 10.08 11.94
CA GLY A 156 -32.04 9.49 12.69
C GLY A 156 -30.65 9.67 12.10
N SER A 157 -29.69 8.92 12.62
CA SER A 157 -28.32 8.93 12.14
C SER A 157 -27.72 7.54 12.13
N LEU A 158 -26.84 7.30 11.16
CA LEU A 158 -26.03 6.09 11.01
C LEU A 158 -24.56 6.48 10.95
N PHE A 159 -23.72 5.76 11.69
CA PHE A 159 -22.27 5.84 11.68
C PHE A 159 -21.74 4.61 10.97
N GLY A 160 -21.17 4.79 9.81
CA GLY A 160 -20.65 3.71 8.96
C GLY A 160 -19.13 3.81 8.80
N LEU A 161 -18.52 2.68 8.54
CA LEU A 161 -17.12 2.54 8.20
C LEU A 161 -17.02 1.82 6.85
N LEU A 162 -16.24 2.38 5.93
CA LEU A 162 -15.83 1.72 4.71
C LEU A 162 -14.36 1.32 4.85
N GLN A 163 -14.08 0.02 4.73
CA GLN A 163 -12.73 -0.54 4.78
C GLN A 163 -12.49 -1.35 3.51
N GLY A 164 -11.70 -0.83 2.59
CA GLY A 164 -11.61 -1.38 1.24
C GLY A 164 -13.00 -1.41 0.57
N ASN A 165 -13.52 -2.59 0.30
CA ASN A 165 -14.88 -2.80 -0.25
C ASN A 165 -15.91 -3.22 0.81
N THR A 166 -15.50 -3.37 2.07
CA THR A 166 -16.38 -3.84 3.13
C THR A 166 -17.05 -2.67 3.83
N LYS A 167 -18.39 -2.72 3.92
CA LYS A 167 -19.22 -1.76 4.64
C LYS A 167 -19.53 -2.29 6.03
N ILE A 168 -19.27 -1.49 7.05
CA ILE A 168 -19.51 -1.84 8.46
C ILE A 168 -20.36 -0.74 9.07
N ILE A 169 -21.47 -1.11 9.68
CA ILE A 169 -22.30 -0.17 10.47
C ILE A 169 -21.80 -0.25 11.90
N LEU A 170 -21.24 0.86 12.40
CA LEU A 170 -20.74 0.96 13.76
C LEU A 170 -21.86 1.22 14.76
N ASN A 171 -22.78 2.12 14.41
CA ASN A 171 -23.90 2.49 15.24
C ASN A 171 -25.00 3.14 14.39
N GLN A 172 -26.25 3.00 14.85
CA GLN A 172 -27.41 3.66 14.25
C GLN A 172 -28.43 3.98 15.34
N PHE A 173 -29.05 5.14 15.26
CA PHE A 173 -30.17 5.47 16.11
C PHE A 173 -31.25 6.23 15.34
N LYS A 174 -32.49 6.07 15.78
CA LYS A 174 -33.64 6.81 15.27
C LYS A 174 -33.97 7.97 16.18
N VAL A 175 -34.53 9.02 15.59
CA VAL A 175 -35.03 10.20 16.28
C VAL A 175 -36.37 10.60 15.67
N ASN A 176 -37.26 11.11 16.46
CA ASN A 176 -38.54 11.66 16.00
C ASN A 176 -38.53 13.18 16.25
N LEU A 177 -38.08 13.92 15.22
CA LEU A 177 -38.01 15.39 15.32
C LEU A 177 -39.41 16.01 15.06
N PRO A 178 -39.88 16.90 15.95
CA PRO A 178 -41.13 17.58 15.73
C PRO A 178 -41.11 18.43 14.46
N LYS A 179 -42.18 18.35 13.68
CA LYS A 179 -42.34 19.14 12.46
C LYS A 179 -42.51 20.64 12.81
N LYS A 180 -42.00 21.52 11.98
CA LYS A 180 -42.30 22.96 12.09
C LYS A 180 -43.81 23.18 11.90
N HIS A 181 -44.44 23.75 12.87
CA HIS A 181 -45.82 24.25 12.74
C HIS A 181 -45.79 25.64 12.09
N SER A 182 -46.47 25.79 10.96
CA SER A 182 -46.60 27.06 10.24
C SER A 182 -47.80 27.90 10.66
N LYS A 183 -48.70 27.33 11.48
CA LYS A 183 -49.88 28.06 11.97
C LYS A 183 -49.53 28.89 13.18
N GLY A 184 -49.84 30.20 13.16
CA GLY A 184 -49.68 31.09 14.27
C GLY A 184 -50.65 30.82 15.40
N GLY A 185 -50.42 31.37 16.60
CA GLY A 185 -51.24 31.23 17.77
C GLY A 185 -50.42 31.46 19.04
N GLN A 186 -51.10 31.61 20.19
CA GLN A 186 -50.47 31.92 21.48
C GLN A 186 -49.39 30.91 21.92
N SER A 187 -49.49 29.66 21.49
CA SER A 187 -48.52 28.60 21.78
C SER A 187 -47.42 28.43 20.73
N ALA A 188 -47.45 29.18 19.60
CA ALA A 188 -46.47 29.05 18.51
C ALA A 188 -45.04 29.25 19.00
N ASN A 189 -44.76 30.22 19.84
CA ASN A 189 -43.45 30.50 20.42
C ASN A 189 -42.93 29.33 21.28
N ARG A 190 -43.79 28.69 22.06
CA ARG A 190 -43.44 27.53 22.88
C ARG A 190 -43.07 26.34 21.99
N PHE A 191 -43.89 26.03 20.96
CA PHE A 191 -43.59 24.94 20.05
C PHE A 191 -42.32 25.22 19.23
N SER A 192 -42.07 26.46 18.79
CA SER A 192 -40.84 26.84 18.11
C SER A 192 -39.60 26.58 18.96
N ARG A 193 -39.64 26.93 20.28
CA ARG A 193 -38.54 26.64 21.23
C ARG A 193 -38.33 25.13 21.39
N LEU A 194 -39.40 24.33 21.56
CA LEU A 194 -39.30 22.88 21.67
C LEU A 194 -38.70 22.23 20.40
N VAL A 195 -39.09 22.72 19.23
CA VAL A 195 -38.49 22.27 17.94
C VAL A 195 -36.99 22.57 17.89
N THR A 196 -36.61 23.79 18.27
CA THR A 196 -35.19 24.22 18.29
C THR A 196 -34.38 23.40 19.28
N GLU A 197 -34.91 23.20 20.50
CA GLU A 197 -34.27 22.40 21.53
C GLU A 197 -34.10 20.91 21.09
N SER A 198 -35.15 20.32 20.55
CA SER A 198 -35.10 18.94 20.05
C SER A 198 -34.06 18.78 18.94
N ARG A 199 -33.93 19.75 18.04
CA ARG A 199 -32.92 19.78 16.97
C ARG A 199 -31.50 19.93 17.53
N HIS A 200 -31.33 20.81 18.54
CA HIS A 200 -30.05 21.00 19.21
C HIS A 200 -29.60 19.71 19.94
N ASN A 201 -30.51 19.07 20.65
CA ASN A 201 -30.25 17.80 21.35
C ASN A 201 -29.93 16.68 20.39
N TYR A 202 -30.58 16.66 19.20
CA TYR A 202 -30.24 15.73 18.14
C TYR A 202 -28.81 15.95 17.62
N ILE A 203 -28.41 17.19 17.30
CA ILE A 203 -27.05 17.53 16.84
C ILE A 203 -26.02 17.16 17.91
N ARG A 204 -26.30 17.42 19.21
CA ARG A 204 -25.43 17.02 20.32
C ARG A 204 -25.21 15.50 20.33
N LYS A 205 -26.29 14.71 20.26
CA LYS A 205 -26.22 13.25 20.25
C LYS A 205 -25.43 12.71 19.07
N VAL A 206 -25.52 13.36 17.90
CA VAL A 206 -24.74 13.01 16.73
C VAL A 206 -23.27 13.34 16.94
N GLY A 207 -22.94 14.51 17.49
CA GLY A 207 -21.56 14.88 17.81
C GLY A 207 -20.89 13.92 18.79
N GLU A 208 -21.58 13.58 19.88
CA GLU A 208 -21.11 12.56 20.84
C GLU A 208 -20.93 11.19 20.18
N GLY A 209 -21.85 10.82 19.28
CA GLY A 209 -21.76 9.58 18.49
C GLY A 209 -20.56 9.55 17.55
N LEU A 210 -20.23 10.67 16.91
CA LEU A 210 -19.06 10.81 16.03
C LEU A 210 -17.75 10.61 16.82
N THR A 211 -17.62 11.33 17.94
CA THR A 211 -16.43 11.20 18.81
C THR A 211 -16.25 9.75 19.27
N LYS A 212 -17.32 9.11 19.72
CA LYS A 212 -17.29 7.71 20.17
C LYS A 212 -16.98 6.71 19.05
N ALA A 213 -17.44 6.97 17.83
CA ALA A 213 -17.24 6.06 16.68
C ALA A 213 -15.88 6.23 16.02
N PHE A 214 -15.36 7.46 15.91
CA PHE A 214 -14.22 7.78 15.06
C PHE A 214 -13.00 8.34 15.80
N ILE A 215 -13.03 8.41 17.12
CA ILE A 215 -11.86 8.78 17.93
C ILE A 215 -11.53 7.64 18.89
N THR A 216 -10.27 7.23 18.90
CA THR A 216 -9.72 6.23 19.83
C THR A 216 -8.41 6.77 20.40
N ASN A 217 -8.23 6.75 21.72
CA ASN A 217 -7.02 7.28 22.38
C ASN A 217 -6.67 8.72 21.93
N ASP A 218 -7.67 9.58 21.85
CA ASP A 218 -7.56 10.98 21.43
C ASP A 218 -7.11 11.23 19.99
N VAL A 219 -7.01 10.19 19.17
CA VAL A 219 -6.62 10.27 17.74
C VAL A 219 -7.77 9.74 16.87
N PRO A 220 -8.06 10.37 15.73
CA PRO A 220 -8.98 9.81 14.74
C PRO A 220 -8.54 8.42 14.28
N ASN A 221 -9.47 7.46 14.28
CA ASN A 221 -9.23 6.07 13.86
C ASN A 221 -9.57 5.80 12.39
N VAL A 222 -9.89 6.86 11.64
CA VAL A 222 -10.21 6.84 10.21
C VAL A 222 -9.34 7.85 9.46
N LYS A 223 -8.97 7.53 8.22
CA LYS A 223 -8.18 8.43 7.35
C LYS A 223 -8.97 9.63 6.83
N GLY A 224 -10.27 9.48 6.71
CA GLY A 224 -11.15 10.54 6.25
C GLY A 224 -12.57 10.34 6.71
N LEU A 225 -13.32 11.43 6.85
CA LEU A 225 -14.71 11.46 7.28
C LEU A 225 -15.58 12.12 6.21
N ILE A 226 -16.68 11.46 5.86
CA ILE A 226 -17.68 11.97 4.93
C ILE A 226 -18.96 12.27 5.72
N LEU A 227 -19.44 13.49 5.60
CA LEU A 227 -20.69 13.94 6.20
C LEU A 227 -21.80 13.93 5.14
N ALA A 228 -22.75 13.03 5.28
CA ALA A 228 -23.86 12.90 4.34
C ALA A 228 -25.21 13.11 5.03
N GLY A 229 -26.13 13.74 4.34
CA GLY A 229 -27.45 13.94 4.90
C GLY A 229 -28.41 14.67 3.97
N SER A 230 -29.70 14.50 4.22
CA SER A 230 -30.74 15.33 3.66
C SER A 230 -30.88 16.60 4.53
N ALA A 231 -31.11 17.74 3.94
CA ALA A 231 -31.28 19.02 4.60
C ALA A 231 -30.03 19.57 5.33
N GLU A 232 -30.22 20.64 6.09
CA GLU A 232 -29.14 21.47 6.68
C GLU A 232 -28.46 20.88 7.95
N PHE A 233 -28.89 19.73 8.45
CA PHE A 233 -28.38 19.20 9.73
C PHE A 233 -26.88 18.98 9.72
N LYS A 234 -26.31 18.40 8.66
CA LYS A 234 -24.87 18.18 8.51
C LYS A 234 -24.07 19.47 8.52
N ASN A 235 -24.57 20.52 7.86
CA ASN A 235 -23.92 21.84 7.81
C ASN A 235 -23.97 22.53 9.18
N LYS A 236 -25.09 22.37 9.91
CA LYS A 236 -25.24 22.91 11.27
C LYS A 236 -24.33 22.19 12.25
N LEU A 237 -24.19 20.87 12.13
CA LEU A 237 -23.26 20.09 12.95
C LEU A 237 -21.82 20.55 12.71
N GLN A 238 -21.38 20.61 11.45
CA GLN A 238 -20.00 20.99 11.10
C GLN A 238 -19.62 22.39 11.59
N LYS A 239 -20.58 23.33 11.62
CA LYS A 239 -20.37 24.71 12.07
C LYS A 239 -20.60 24.92 13.58
N SER A 240 -21.00 23.88 14.32
CA SER A 240 -21.31 23.96 15.73
C SER A 240 -20.13 23.58 16.61
N ASP A 241 -20.06 24.13 17.82
CA ASP A 241 -19.09 23.75 18.86
C ASP A 241 -19.26 22.29 19.33
N LEU A 242 -20.30 21.61 18.86
CA LEU A 242 -20.59 20.20 19.15
C LEU A 242 -19.85 19.24 18.22
N PHE A 243 -19.20 19.77 17.15
CA PHE A 243 -18.36 18.97 16.26
C PHE A 243 -16.94 18.94 16.82
N ASP A 244 -16.42 17.75 17.07
CA ASP A 244 -15.10 17.59 17.66
C ASP A 244 -14.00 18.20 16.75
N PRO A 245 -13.17 19.15 17.27
CA PRO A 245 -12.11 19.79 16.47
C PRO A 245 -11.11 18.83 15.87
N ARG A 246 -10.90 17.64 16.46
CA ARG A 246 -9.99 16.61 15.95
C ARG A 246 -10.50 15.93 14.68
N LEU A 247 -11.83 15.93 14.47
CA LEU A 247 -12.45 15.37 13.25
C LEU A 247 -12.52 16.39 12.11
N ALA A 248 -12.44 17.69 12.41
CA ALA A 248 -12.56 18.75 11.39
C ALA A 248 -11.51 18.64 10.26
N PRO A 249 -10.21 18.39 10.54
CA PRO A 249 -9.18 18.27 9.51
C PRO A 249 -9.36 17.07 8.58
N ILE A 250 -10.06 16.03 9.02
CA ILE A 250 -10.25 14.80 8.26
C ILE A 250 -11.59 14.74 7.51
N VAL A 251 -12.41 15.81 7.59
CA VAL A 251 -13.63 15.91 6.79
C VAL A 251 -13.27 16.15 5.34
N MET A 252 -13.48 15.14 4.52
CA MET A 252 -13.12 15.15 3.10
C MET A 252 -14.20 15.76 2.21
N LYS A 253 -15.45 15.39 2.47
CA LYS A 253 -16.58 15.81 1.65
C LYS A 253 -17.87 15.88 2.47
N VAL A 254 -18.69 16.85 2.12
CA VAL A 254 -20.07 16.98 2.62
C VAL A 254 -21.00 16.75 1.45
N VAL A 255 -21.84 15.72 1.51
CA VAL A 255 -22.69 15.31 0.38
C VAL A 255 -24.17 15.35 0.75
N ASP A 256 -24.99 15.75 -0.23
CA ASP A 256 -26.44 15.69 -0.13
C ASP A 256 -26.94 14.32 -0.61
N ILE A 257 -27.79 13.69 0.22
CA ILE A 257 -28.38 12.38 -0.08
C ILE A 257 -29.90 12.46 0.07
N SER A 258 -30.59 11.63 -0.69
CA SER A 258 -32.04 11.60 -0.73
C SER A 258 -32.65 10.65 0.32
N TYR A 259 -31.88 9.68 0.78
CA TYR A 259 -32.31 8.63 1.70
C TYR A 259 -31.48 8.64 2.97
N GLY A 260 -32.08 8.22 4.10
CA GLY A 260 -31.38 7.96 5.36
C GLY A 260 -30.96 6.48 5.50
N GLY A 261 -30.30 6.15 6.61
CA GLY A 261 -29.92 4.79 6.94
C GLY A 261 -28.98 4.14 5.94
N GLU A 262 -29.13 2.84 5.72
CA GLU A 262 -28.23 2.07 4.83
C GLU A 262 -28.30 2.47 3.36
N LEU A 263 -29.48 2.84 2.86
CA LEU A 263 -29.64 3.33 1.49
C LEU A 263 -28.87 4.65 1.30
N GLY A 264 -28.94 5.54 2.28
CA GLY A 264 -28.18 6.77 2.28
C GLY A 264 -26.67 6.52 2.39
N PHE A 265 -26.25 5.49 3.10
CA PHE A 265 -24.83 5.10 3.18
C PHE A 265 -24.31 4.64 1.82
N ASN A 266 -25.06 3.83 1.09
CA ASN A 266 -24.70 3.42 -0.28
C ASN A 266 -24.59 4.63 -1.22
N GLN A 267 -25.60 5.51 -1.20
CA GLN A 267 -25.59 6.73 -2.01
C GLN A 267 -24.40 7.66 -1.64
N ALA A 268 -24.09 7.79 -0.36
CA ALA A 268 -22.96 8.59 0.10
C ALA A 268 -21.60 8.03 -0.39
N ILE A 269 -21.44 6.71 -0.43
CA ILE A 269 -20.25 6.05 -0.99
C ILE A 269 -20.11 6.40 -2.48
N GLU A 270 -21.19 6.25 -3.27
CA GLU A 270 -21.18 6.53 -4.71
C GLU A 270 -20.81 8.01 -4.98
N LEU A 271 -21.46 8.94 -4.30
CA LEU A 271 -21.21 10.39 -4.46
C LEU A 271 -19.83 10.84 -3.95
N SER A 272 -19.16 10.01 -3.18
CA SER A 272 -17.85 10.32 -2.59
C SER A 272 -16.70 9.53 -3.21
N GLN A 273 -16.95 8.73 -4.26
CA GLN A 273 -15.92 7.91 -4.88
C GLN A 273 -14.69 8.71 -5.32
N ASP A 274 -14.88 9.90 -5.88
CA ASP A 274 -13.77 10.77 -6.30
C ASP A 274 -12.95 11.24 -5.10
N ALA A 275 -13.62 11.66 -4.02
CA ALA A 275 -12.93 12.06 -2.80
C ALA A 275 -12.17 10.89 -2.15
N LEU A 276 -12.75 9.70 -2.15
CA LEU A 276 -12.13 8.48 -1.61
C LEU A 276 -10.90 8.04 -2.43
N LYS A 277 -10.94 8.20 -3.75
CA LYS A 277 -9.80 7.94 -4.63
C LYS A 277 -8.69 8.96 -4.41
N ASN A 278 -9.05 10.24 -4.25
CA ASN A 278 -8.10 11.33 -4.15
C ASN A 278 -7.26 11.32 -2.85
N VAL A 279 -7.75 10.72 -1.76
CA VAL A 279 -6.98 10.68 -0.49
C VAL A 279 -5.65 9.97 -0.63
N LYS A 280 -5.58 8.90 -1.42
CA LYS A 280 -4.31 8.20 -1.70
C LYS A 280 -3.31 9.08 -2.45
N PHE A 281 -3.80 10.03 -3.25
CA PHE A 281 -2.99 10.83 -4.16
C PHE A 281 -2.74 12.25 -3.65
N ILE A 282 -3.36 12.68 -2.54
CA ILE A 282 -3.16 14.02 -1.98
C ILE A 282 -1.69 14.25 -1.61
N HIS A 283 -1.04 13.25 -1.04
CA HIS A 283 0.38 13.35 -0.69
C HIS A 283 1.25 13.42 -1.94
N GLU A 284 1.05 12.50 -2.88
CA GLU A 284 1.76 12.47 -4.17
C GLU A 284 1.55 13.80 -4.92
N LYS A 285 0.32 14.29 -4.96
CA LYS A 285 -0.02 15.55 -5.61
C LYS A 285 0.69 16.76 -4.98
N LYS A 286 0.72 16.86 -3.66
CA LYS A 286 1.44 17.93 -2.95
C LYS A 286 2.94 17.93 -3.24
N ILE A 287 3.55 16.76 -3.37
CA ILE A 287 4.97 16.64 -3.69
C ILE A 287 5.22 17.05 -5.13
N LEU A 288 4.37 16.64 -6.07
CA LEU A 288 4.46 17.08 -7.47
C LEU A 288 4.20 18.57 -7.60
N GLU A 289 3.22 19.14 -6.90
CA GLU A 289 2.97 20.59 -6.86
C GLU A 289 4.22 21.34 -6.39
N LYS A 290 4.85 20.88 -5.31
CA LYS A 290 6.11 21.49 -4.83
C LYS A 290 7.22 21.43 -5.88
N PHE A 291 7.37 20.30 -6.57
CA PHE A 291 8.34 20.13 -7.65
C PHE A 291 8.05 21.11 -8.83
N TYR A 292 6.80 21.19 -9.28
CA TYR A 292 6.40 22.10 -10.36
C TYR A 292 6.51 23.58 -9.96
N GLU A 293 6.30 23.93 -8.68
CA GLU A 293 6.54 25.28 -8.17
C GLU A 293 8.02 25.67 -8.26
N GLU A 294 8.94 24.75 -7.93
CA GLU A 294 10.38 25.03 -8.06
C GLU A 294 10.80 25.21 -9.52
N ILE A 295 10.21 24.43 -10.44
CA ILE A 295 10.40 24.60 -11.89
C ILE A 295 9.86 25.99 -12.33
N ALA A 296 8.64 26.33 -11.94
CA ALA A 296 8.01 27.58 -12.34
C ALA A 296 8.74 28.81 -11.81
N LYS A 297 9.40 28.73 -10.65
CA LYS A 297 10.23 29.79 -10.05
C LYS A 297 11.63 29.85 -10.65
N ASP A 298 12.01 28.88 -11.50
CA ASP A 298 13.39 28.69 -12.01
C ASP A 298 14.45 28.78 -10.90
N SER A 299 14.17 28.12 -9.78
CA SER A 299 14.96 28.25 -8.54
C SER A 299 16.34 27.59 -8.61
N GLY A 300 16.60 26.78 -9.62
CA GLY A 300 17.81 25.94 -9.71
C GLY A 300 17.88 24.81 -8.67
N LYS A 301 16.80 24.57 -7.90
CA LYS A 301 16.72 23.54 -6.85
C LYS A 301 16.02 22.28 -7.32
N TYR A 302 15.96 22.04 -8.61
CA TYR A 302 15.36 20.87 -9.20
C TYR A 302 16.25 20.26 -10.28
N VAL A 303 16.14 18.96 -10.42
CA VAL A 303 16.82 18.16 -11.46
C VAL A 303 15.83 17.15 -12.00
N PHE A 304 15.88 16.87 -13.28
CA PHE A 304 15.06 15.83 -13.90
C PHE A 304 15.85 15.06 -14.97
N GLY A 305 15.36 13.87 -15.31
CA GLY A 305 16.08 12.96 -16.20
C GLY A 305 17.04 12.04 -15.44
N ILE A 306 17.24 10.84 -15.96
CA ILE A 306 17.99 9.78 -15.25
C ILE A 306 19.45 10.20 -14.98
N LYS A 307 20.13 10.71 -16.01
CA LYS A 307 21.57 11.01 -15.92
C LYS A 307 21.84 12.09 -14.87
N ASP A 308 21.17 13.23 -15.00
CA ASP A 308 21.41 14.40 -14.14
C ASP A 308 20.95 14.12 -12.69
N THR A 309 19.84 13.36 -12.53
CA THR A 309 19.38 12.93 -11.21
C THR A 309 20.36 11.98 -10.53
N MET A 310 20.93 11.02 -11.27
CA MET A 310 21.92 10.10 -10.71
C MET A 310 23.21 10.83 -10.31
N GLU A 311 23.66 11.78 -11.13
CA GLU A 311 24.81 12.63 -10.80
C GLU A 311 24.54 13.48 -9.54
N ALA A 312 23.36 14.06 -9.42
CA ALA A 312 22.98 14.82 -8.22
C ALA A 312 22.88 13.93 -6.96
N ILE A 313 22.39 12.70 -7.08
CA ILE A 313 22.38 11.70 -6.01
C ILE A 313 23.80 11.35 -5.56
N GLU A 314 24.69 11.06 -6.50
CA GLU A 314 26.10 10.72 -6.21
C GLU A 314 26.83 11.88 -5.54
N ASN A 315 26.50 13.12 -5.89
CA ASN A 315 27.03 14.34 -5.25
C ASN A 315 26.40 14.64 -3.87
N GLY A 316 25.35 13.90 -3.45
CA GLY A 316 24.71 14.06 -2.15
C GLY A 316 23.94 15.38 -1.98
N VAL A 317 23.46 15.98 -3.09
CA VAL A 317 22.76 17.29 -3.08
C VAL A 317 21.24 17.16 -3.17
N VAL A 318 20.71 15.94 -3.20
CA VAL A 318 19.27 15.65 -3.32
C VAL A 318 18.64 15.52 -1.94
N ASP A 319 17.65 16.34 -1.66
CA ASP A 319 16.83 16.26 -0.45
C ASP A 319 15.64 15.29 -0.64
N ILE A 320 14.83 15.52 -1.67
CA ILE A 320 13.68 14.68 -2.00
C ILE A 320 13.89 14.08 -3.39
N LEU A 321 13.85 12.75 -3.47
CA LEU A 321 13.89 11.99 -4.73
C LEU A 321 12.48 11.50 -5.06
N ILE A 322 11.98 11.89 -6.22
CA ILE A 322 10.67 11.46 -6.74
C ILE A 322 10.92 10.45 -7.85
N ILE A 323 10.36 9.25 -7.71
CA ILE A 323 10.45 8.21 -8.74
C ILE A 323 9.06 7.76 -9.17
N TRP A 324 8.93 7.47 -10.45
CA TRP A 324 7.73 6.87 -11.00
C TRP A 324 7.68 5.36 -10.68
N GLU A 325 6.50 4.87 -10.27
CA GLU A 325 6.29 3.46 -9.87
C GLU A 325 6.75 2.46 -10.94
N ASN A 326 6.52 2.74 -12.23
CA ASN A 326 6.81 1.85 -13.34
C ASN A 326 8.12 2.21 -14.08
N ILE A 327 9.09 2.79 -13.36
CA ILE A 327 10.38 3.15 -13.95
C ILE A 327 11.08 1.91 -14.53
N ASP A 328 11.36 1.94 -15.84
CA ASP A 328 11.94 0.84 -16.61
C ASP A 328 13.43 1.10 -16.90
N PHE A 329 14.22 1.27 -15.85
CA PHE A 329 15.66 1.43 -15.91
C PHE A 329 16.37 0.40 -15.03
N ILE A 330 17.54 0.02 -15.45
CA ILE A 330 18.40 -0.93 -14.75
C ILE A 330 19.78 -0.30 -14.52
N ARG A 331 20.38 -0.66 -13.42
CA ARG A 331 21.76 -0.31 -13.07
C ARG A 331 22.64 -1.50 -13.39
N LEU A 332 23.58 -1.29 -14.31
CA LEU A 332 24.52 -2.29 -14.76
C LEU A 332 25.88 -2.06 -14.12
N THR A 333 26.45 -3.11 -13.59
CA THR A 333 27.88 -3.15 -13.24
C THR A 333 28.59 -3.84 -14.38
N LEU A 334 29.36 -3.06 -15.12
CA LEU A 334 30.06 -3.46 -16.34
C LEU A 334 31.54 -3.70 -16.06
N LYS A 335 32.13 -4.69 -16.69
CA LYS A 335 33.54 -5.02 -16.57
C LYS A 335 34.18 -5.07 -17.97
N ASP A 336 35.30 -4.37 -18.12
CA ASP A 336 36.09 -4.42 -19.35
C ASP A 336 37.10 -5.59 -19.35
N ASN A 337 37.77 -5.80 -20.46
CA ASN A 337 38.83 -6.80 -20.61
C ASN A 337 40.05 -6.55 -19.71
N LYS A 338 40.17 -5.36 -19.10
CA LYS A 338 41.22 -4.97 -18.14
C LYS A 338 40.79 -5.04 -16.70
N ASN A 339 39.61 -5.64 -16.42
CA ASN A 339 38.99 -5.73 -15.09
C ASN A 339 38.58 -4.36 -14.47
N GLN A 340 38.46 -3.31 -15.29
CA GLN A 340 37.96 -2.04 -14.81
C GLN A 340 36.43 -2.13 -14.68
N ILE A 341 35.89 -1.63 -13.58
CA ILE A 341 34.47 -1.64 -13.31
C ILE A 341 33.89 -0.27 -13.66
N ARG A 342 32.82 -0.29 -14.44
CA ARG A 342 32.00 0.88 -14.78
C ARG A 342 30.55 0.60 -14.37
N VAL A 343 29.88 1.59 -13.83
CA VAL A 343 28.45 1.49 -13.50
C VAL A 343 27.68 2.41 -14.42
N GLU A 344 26.63 1.88 -15.04
CA GLU A 344 25.73 2.65 -15.90
C GLU A 344 24.27 2.39 -15.57
N THR A 345 23.46 3.42 -15.75
CA THR A 345 22.01 3.31 -15.64
C THR A 345 21.38 3.47 -17.03
N VAL A 346 20.73 2.41 -17.50
CA VAL A 346 20.20 2.32 -18.86
C VAL A 346 18.76 1.80 -18.86
N SER A 347 18.00 2.07 -19.92
CA SER A 347 16.67 1.45 -20.08
C SER A 347 16.81 -0.06 -20.23
N SER A 348 15.91 -0.83 -19.60
CA SER A 348 15.91 -2.29 -19.68
C SER A 348 15.89 -2.80 -21.13
N ARG A 349 15.23 -2.05 -22.01
CA ARG A 349 15.11 -2.36 -23.45
C ARG A 349 16.43 -2.34 -24.23
N LYS A 350 17.45 -1.64 -23.71
CA LYS A 350 18.77 -1.55 -24.36
C LYS A 350 19.67 -2.74 -24.05
N VAL A 351 19.31 -3.58 -23.09
CA VAL A 351 20.15 -4.69 -22.64
C VAL A 351 19.64 -5.99 -23.20
N ILE A 352 20.41 -6.58 -24.08
CA ILE A 352 20.15 -7.89 -24.72
C ILE A 352 21.35 -8.81 -24.48
N GLY A 353 21.16 -9.83 -23.64
CA GLY A 353 22.21 -10.82 -23.36
C GLY A 353 23.14 -10.45 -22.21
N GLN A 354 24.37 -10.99 -22.23
CA GLN A 354 25.36 -10.85 -21.14
C GLN A 354 26.40 -9.76 -21.40
N LYS A 355 26.31 -9.08 -22.55
CA LYS A 355 27.25 -8.03 -22.94
C LYS A 355 26.49 -6.74 -23.22
N TYR A 356 27.12 -5.63 -22.95
CA TYR A 356 26.58 -4.30 -23.19
C TYR A 356 27.68 -3.40 -23.82
N LYS A 357 27.28 -2.62 -24.82
CA LYS A 357 28.12 -1.59 -25.43
C LYS A 357 27.54 -0.21 -25.08
N PRO A 358 28.22 0.60 -24.26
CA PRO A 358 27.82 1.97 -23.97
C PRO A 358 27.76 2.84 -25.23
N ASP A 359 26.84 3.82 -25.23
CA ASP A 359 26.69 4.74 -26.37
C ASP A 359 27.96 5.62 -26.59
N ASP A 360 28.79 5.79 -25.56
CA ASP A 360 30.01 6.61 -25.54
C ASP A 360 31.32 5.80 -25.70
N SER A 361 31.24 4.48 -25.93
CA SER A 361 32.40 3.60 -26.05
C SER A 361 32.27 2.61 -27.20
N ASP A 362 33.39 2.35 -27.87
CA ASP A 362 33.46 1.27 -28.89
C ASP A 362 33.76 -0.11 -28.29
N VAL A 363 33.97 -0.20 -26.98
CA VAL A 363 34.30 -1.43 -26.27
C VAL A 363 33.04 -2.12 -25.79
N GLU A 364 32.96 -3.45 -26.05
CA GLU A 364 31.96 -4.30 -25.40
C GLU A 364 32.40 -4.66 -23.97
N TYR A 365 31.47 -4.49 -23.01
CA TYR A 365 31.66 -4.84 -21.62
C TYR A 365 30.85 -6.07 -21.25
N GLU A 366 31.39 -6.88 -20.35
CA GLU A 366 30.65 -7.97 -19.72
C GLU A 366 29.78 -7.43 -18.59
N ILE A 367 28.53 -7.86 -18.53
CA ILE A 367 27.61 -7.49 -17.45
C ILE A 367 27.89 -8.41 -16.25
N VAL A 368 28.46 -7.84 -15.19
CA VAL A 368 28.72 -8.55 -13.93
C VAL A 368 27.48 -8.60 -13.08
N GLU A 369 26.75 -7.48 -13.03
CA GLU A 369 25.55 -7.36 -12.22
C GLU A 369 24.50 -6.50 -12.94
N ASN A 370 23.24 -6.87 -12.77
CA ASN A 370 22.09 -6.21 -13.35
C ASN A 370 21.00 -6.11 -12.28
N ILE A 371 20.74 -4.88 -11.81
CA ILE A 371 19.76 -4.60 -10.77
C ILE A 371 18.78 -3.56 -11.29
N SER A 372 17.49 -3.74 -11.00
CA SER A 372 16.48 -2.71 -11.27
C SER A 372 16.84 -1.41 -10.55
N LEU A 373 16.78 -0.27 -11.24
CA LEU A 373 17.10 1.03 -10.66
C LEU A 373 16.21 1.33 -9.44
N SER A 374 14.93 0.99 -9.50
CA SER A 374 14.00 1.18 -8.37
C SER A 374 14.40 0.33 -7.15
N GLU A 375 14.85 -0.92 -7.35
CA GLU A 375 15.32 -1.78 -6.26
C GLU A 375 16.60 -1.23 -5.64
N TRP A 376 17.57 -0.85 -6.46
CA TRP A 376 18.80 -0.24 -5.98
C TRP A 376 18.53 1.06 -5.20
N LEU A 377 17.63 1.92 -5.69
CA LEU A 377 17.25 3.15 -4.99
C LEU A 377 16.56 2.84 -3.66
N LEU A 378 15.63 1.89 -3.60
CA LEU A 378 14.97 1.48 -2.37
C LEU A 378 15.94 0.99 -1.30
N ASP A 379 17.02 0.31 -1.70
CA ASP A 379 18.00 -0.22 -0.74
C ASP A 379 19.04 0.81 -0.31
N ASN A 380 19.33 1.77 -1.15
CA ASN A 380 20.44 2.68 -0.94
C ASN A 380 20.03 4.14 -0.69
N TYR A 381 18.75 4.55 -0.90
CA TYR A 381 18.36 5.97 -0.84
C TYR A 381 18.78 6.66 0.47
N LYS A 382 18.66 6.00 1.61
CA LYS A 382 19.05 6.57 2.92
C LYS A 382 20.52 7.03 3.01
N LYS A 383 21.37 6.54 2.11
CA LYS A 383 22.79 6.94 2.07
C LYS A 383 23.03 8.26 1.33
N TYR A 384 22.08 8.62 0.44
CA TYR A 384 22.27 9.69 -0.53
C TYR A 384 21.21 10.78 -0.46
N VAL A 385 19.97 10.44 -0.06
CA VAL A 385 18.84 11.38 -0.04
C VAL A 385 18.09 11.30 1.29
N SER A 386 17.48 12.41 1.68
CA SER A 386 16.70 12.48 2.92
C SER A 386 15.36 11.76 2.79
N GLN A 387 14.71 11.85 1.63
CA GLN A 387 13.38 11.33 1.41
C GLN A 387 13.22 10.77 -0.01
N LEU A 388 12.62 9.57 -0.11
CA LEU A 388 12.31 8.91 -1.39
C LEU A 388 10.80 8.80 -1.56
N GLU A 389 10.23 9.45 -2.57
CA GLU A 389 8.81 9.44 -2.86
C GLU A 389 8.49 8.68 -4.14
N ILE A 390 7.43 7.88 -4.09
CA ILE A 390 6.99 7.08 -5.23
C ILE A 390 5.67 7.66 -5.73
N VAL A 391 5.61 7.99 -7.01
CA VAL A 391 4.42 8.52 -7.68
C VAL A 391 3.86 7.50 -8.65
N THR A 392 2.53 7.46 -8.75
CA THR A 392 1.78 6.53 -9.59
C THR A 392 1.20 7.22 -10.83
N ASP A 393 0.81 6.46 -11.85
CA ASP A 393 0.16 7.00 -13.07
C ASP A 393 -1.15 7.73 -12.80
N LYS A 394 -1.76 7.50 -11.63
CA LYS A 394 -3.06 8.07 -11.28
C LYS A 394 -2.97 9.52 -10.81
N THR A 395 -1.76 10.03 -10.60
CA THR A 395 -1.49 11.44 -10.22
C THR A 395 -1.18 12.32 -11.42
N SER A 396 -1.12 11.78 -12.63
CA SER A 396 -0.79 12.49 -13.86
C SER A 396 -2.04 13.07 -14.55
N GLU A 397 -2.87 13.85 -13.86
CA GLU A 397 -3.83 14.76 -14.50
C GLU A 397 -3.28 16.18 -14.50
#